data_98da84766df8d8c19b81f080b29bd780
#
_entry.id   98da84766df8d8c19b81f080b29bd780
#
_cell.length_a   1.000
_cell.length_b   1.000
_cell.length_c   1.000
_cell.angle_alpha   90.00
_cell.angle_beta   90.00
_cell.angle_gamma   90.00
#
_symmetry.space_group_name_H-M   'P 1'
#
loop_
_entity.id
_entity.type
_entity.pdbx_description
1 polymer ?
#
loop_
_entity_poly.entity_id
_entity_poly.type
_entity_poly.pdbx_seq_one_letter_code
_entity_poly.pdbx_strand_id
1 'polypeptide(L)'
;MMRRVSKLQLAFSKWPEEDRHCWDETFRPGDLFDENRRGAHLALATRNALRVSYSQYLRFVAEKYPSFLSKSPQQRIDRAKLAEYVALLRRTNQEVSIVTSLHHLRLALRLICPREDWSWLLTVIKRIAASAPRSARRYGLISSDQLYILGLEMMDKAVALSDEQQKLSKAVAILYRDGLLIAVLAGTGIRRRTVTALRIGNHLVKEGELWVLEIPAEDVKGKRPLDPYVSRELSARIDVYLQRFRNRLPGAGIHDGVWPSNKAGPMTGNAIYDAVHKRTKKAFGFGVNLHRFRHASGTLWSIEDPANVRGVKDFLGHTSFEMTDAYYMISQSRMAGRHLAAAIDDLTARKLNN
;
A
#
# COMPACT_ATOMS: atom_id res chain seq x y z
N MET A 1 9.80 -0.68 -16.47
CA MET A 1 8.32 -0.58 -16.53
C MET A 1 7.78 0.83 -16.76
N MET A 2 8.49 1.89 -16.39
CA MET A 2 8.06 3.30 -16.63
C MET A 2 7.92 3.73 -18.11
N ARG A 3 8.64 3.12 -19.05
CA ARG A 3 8.57 3.50 -20.50
C ARG A 3 7.30 3.06 -21.24
N ARG A 4 6.49 2.11 -20.72
CA ARG A 4 5.22 1.70 -21.35
C ARG A 4 4.05 2.61 -21.00
N VAL A 5 4.04 3.25 -19.83
CA VAL A 5 2.94 4.11 -19.37
C VAL A 5 2.88 5.43 -20.17
N SER A 6 4.03 5.96 -20.59
CA SER A 6 4.09 7.22 -21.37
C SER A 6 3.50 7.13 -22.78
N LYS A 7 3.40 5.92 -23.35
CA LYS A 7 2.79 5.70 -24.69
C LYS A 7 1.24 5.65 -24.65
N LEU A 8 0.63 5.57 -23.46
CA LEU A 8 -0.83 5.43 -23.30
C LEU A 8 -1.51 6.72 -22.84
N GLN A 9 -0.77 7.84 -22.71
CA GLN A 9 -1.28 9.11 -22.20
C GLN A 9 -1.04 10.22 -23.22
N LEU A 10 -1.99 11.15 -23.36
CA LEU A 10 -1.75 12.40 -24.05
C LEU A 10 -0.87 13.28 -23.15
N ALA A 11 0.24 13.79 -23.66
CA ALA A 11 1.11 14.69 -22.89
C ALA A 11 0.31 15.92 -22.43
N PHE A 12 0.56 16.42 -21.22
CA PHE A 12 -0.17 17.58 -20.67
C PHE A 12 -0.09 18.81 -21.58
N SER A 13 1.05 19.04 -22.23
CA SER A 13 1.25 20.12 -23.21
C SER A 13 0.38 19.99 -24.47
N LYS A 14 -0.17 18.79 -24.74
CA LYS A 14 -1.06 18.50 -25.87
C LYS A 14 -2.55 18.45 -25.48
N TRP A 15 -2.87 18.70 -24.22
CA TRP A 15 -4.27 18.84 -23.81
C TRP A 15 -4.88 20.08 -24.46
N PRO A 16 -6.20 20.13 -24.67
CA PRO A 16 -6.88 21.35 -24.99
C PRO A 16 -6.52 22.47 -24.02
N GLU A 17 -6.39 23.69 -24.54
CA GLU A 17 -5.92 24.83 -23.73
C GLU A 17 -6.85 25.13 -22.56
N GLU A 18 -8.16 25.10 -22.80
CA GLU A 18 -9.17 25.26 -21.75
C GLU A 18 -9.02 24.22 -20.62
N ASP A 19 -8.77 22.95 -20.97
CA ASP A 19 -8.59 21.88 -19.99
C ASP A 19 -7.33 22.09 -19.14
N ARG A 20 -6.24 22.56 -19.76
CA ARG A 20 -5.01 22.88 -19.04
C ARG A 20 -5.24 24.02 -18.06
N HIS A 21 -5.88 25.08 -18.53
CA HIS A 21 -6.22 26.22 -17.70
C HIS A 21 -7.12 25.81 -16.52
N CYS A 22 -8.22 25.09 -16.77
CA CYS A 22 -9.12 24.59 -15.73
C CYS A 22 -8.38 23.65 -14.75
N TRP A 23 -7.46 22.81 -15.26
CA TRP A 23 -6.66 21.94 -14.43
C TRP A 23 -5.76 22.72 -13.48
N ASP A 24 -5.01 23.68 -14.00
CA ASP A 24 -4.06 24.48 -13.20
C ASP A 24 -4.79 25.32 -12.16
N GLU A 25 -5.90 25.97 -12.55
CA GLU A 25 -6.76 26.72 -11.63
C GLU A 25 -7.37 25.84 -10.53
N THR A 26 -7.77 24.61 -10.87
CA THR A 26 -8.38 23.67 -9.90
C THR A 26 -7.46 23.39 -8.71
N PHE A 27 -6.15 23.38 -8.91
CA PHE A 27 -5.17 23.03 -7.87
C PHE A 27 -4.41 24.24 -7.32
N ARG A 28 -4.74 25.45 -7.76
CA ARG A 28 -4.12 26.66 -7.24
C ARG A 28 -4.45 26.82 -5.74
N PRO A 29 -3.45 27.00 -4.88
CA PRO A 29 -3.72 27.34 -3.48
C PRO A 29 -4.38 28.71 -3.41
N GLY A 30 -5.29 28.89 -2.46
CA GLY A 30 -5.80 30.22 -2.08
C GLY A 30 -4.76 30.96 -1.24
N ASP A 31 -5.01 32.24 -1.03
CA ASP A 31 -4.28 33.08 -0.07
C ASP A 31 -5.19 33.41 1.15
N LEU A 32 -4.78 34.42 1.93
CA LEU A 32 -5.51 34.83 3.14
C LEU A 32 -6.92 35.40 2.83
N PHE A 33 -7.14 35.89 1.61
CA PHE A 33 -8.35 36.57 1.17
C PHE A 33 -9.12 35.79 0.08
N ASP A 34 -8.51 34.75 -0.49
CA ASP A 34 -9.11 33.97 -1.57
C ASP A 34 -9.29 32.50 -1.11
N GLU A 35 -10.49 31.94 -1.33
CA GLU A 35 -10.77 30.56 -0.98
C GLU A 35 -9.88 29.59 -1.74
N ASN A 36 -9.43 28.53 -1.06
CA ASN A 36 -8.74 27.43 -1.71
C ASN A 36 -9.58 26.83 -2.83
N ARG A 37 -8.98 26.66 -3.98
CA ARG A 37 -9.64 25.99 -5.11
C ARG A 37 -9.94 24.53 -4.76
N ARG A 38 -10.98 23.98 -5.39
CA ARG A 38 -11.60 22.68 -5.04
C ARG A 38 -10.63 21.50 -4.94
N GLY A 39 -9.54 21.50 -5.70
CA GLY A 39 -8.52 20.48 -5.70
C GLY A 39 -7.29 20.79 -4.86
N ALA A 40 -7.18 21.99 -4.27
CA ALA A 40 -5.98 22.45 -3.56
C ALA A 40 -5.60 21.54 -2.36
N HIS A 41 -6.60 20.94 -1.69
CA HIS A 41 -6.40 20.02 -0.57
C HIS A 41 -5.92 18.61 -0.98
N LEU A 42 -5.97 18.27 -2.27
CA LEU A 42 -5.60 16.93 -2.73
C LEU A 42 -4.09 16.74 -2.74
N ALA A 43 -3.64 15.60 -2.20
CA ALA A 43 -2.23 15.21 -2.22
C ALA A 43 -1.71 15.08 -3.66
N LEU A 44 -0.44 15.39 -3.89
CA LEU A 44 0.22 15.31 -5.20
C LEU A 44 0.04 13.94 -5.89
N ALA A 45 0.11 12.84 -5.11
CA ALA A 45 -0.12 11.50 -5.64
C ALA A 45 -1.54 11.32 -6.20
N THR A 46 -2.55 11.90 -5.53
CA THR A 46 -3.95 11.88 -6.01
C THR A 46 -4.08 12.72 -7.28
N ARG A 47 -3.54 13.96 -7.27
CA ARG A 47 -3.55 14.83 -8.47
C ARG A 47 -2.92 14.12 -9.67
N ASN A 48 -1.78 13.44 -9.47
CA ASN A 48 -1.13 12.66 -10.52
C ASN A 48 -1.98 11.49 -11.04
N ALA A 49 -2.67 10.76 -10.14
CA ALA A 49 -3.56 9.67 -10.54
C ALA A 49 -4.76 10.17 -11.37
N LEU A 50 -5.36 11.29 -10.98
CA LEU A 50 -6.44 11.93 -11.74
C LEU A 50 -5.95 12.40 -13.10
N ARG A 51 -4.78 13.06 -13.15
CA ARG A 51 -4.16 13.52 -14.39
C ARG A 51 -3.88 12.37 -15.36
N VAL A 52 -3.34 11.27 -14.85
CA VAL A 52 -3.07 10.06 -15.64
C VAL A 52 -4.35 9.54 -16.27
N SER A 53 -5.41 9.36 -15.49
CA SER A 53 -6.68 8.81 -16.00
C SER A 53 -7.35 9.72 -17.00
N TYR A 54 -7.32 11.03 -16.78
CA TYR A 54 -7.84 12.01 -17.75
C TYR A 54 -6.99 12.05 -19.02
N SER A 55 -5.66 12.06 -18.92
CA SER A 55 -4.74 11.99 -20.06
C SER A 55 -4.94 10.73 -20.91
N GLN A 56 -5.24 9.60 -20.29
CA GLN A 56 -5.53 8.34 -21.00
C GLN A 56 -6.83 8.46 -21.80
N TYR A 57 -7.87 9.05 -21.20
CA TYR A 57 -9.12 9.29 -21.90
C TYR A 57 -8.96 10.29 -23.05
N LEU A 58 -8.27 11.41 -22.83
CA LEU A 58 -7.97 12.38 -23.90
C LEU A 58 -7.18 11.75 -25.04
N ARG A 59 -6.26 10.84 -24.75
CA ARG A 59 -5.55 10.08 -25.79
C ARG A 59 -6.50 9.24 -26.63
N PHE A 60 -7.41 8.51 -25.99
CA PHE A 60 -8.44 7.75 -26.68
C PHE A 60 -9.28 8.65 -27.60
N VAL A 61 -9.69 9.82 -27.09
CA VAL A 61 -10.44 10.81 -27.90
C VAL A 61 -9.60 11.32 -29.09
N ALA A 62 -8.34 11.67 -28.85
CA ALA A 62 -7.45 12.16 -29.92
C ALA A 62 -7.20 11.13 -31.03
N GLU A 63 -7.15 9.84 -30.67
CA GLU A 63 -6.93 8.76 -31.66
C GLU A 63 -8.21 8.35 -32.41
N LYS A 64 -9.34 8.31 -31.72
CA LYS A 64 -10.57 7.76 -32.29
C LYS A 64 -11.57 8.82 -32.75
N TYR A 65 -11.55 9.98 -32.10
CA TYR A 65 -12.47 11.09 -32.33
C TYR A 65 -11.74 12.43 -32.38
N PRO A 66 -10.77 12.62 -33.28
CA PRO A 66 -9.88 13.79 -33.28
C PRO A 66 -10.63 15.12 -33.35
N SER A 67 -11.75 15.20 -34.05
CA SER A 67 -12.60 16.41 -34.13
C SER A 67 -13.26 16.77 -32.78
N PHE A 68 -13.37 15.83 -31.83
CA PHE A 68 -13.92 16.10 -30.53
C PHE A 68 -12.88 16.60 -29.53
N LEU A 69 -11.58 16.52 -29.83
CA LEU A 69 -10.54 16.95 -28.92
C LEU A 69 -10.64 18.45 -28.59
N SER A 70 -11.04 19.27 -29.56
CA SER A 70 -11.27 20.72 -29.42
C SER A 70 -12.61 21.08 -28.79
N LYS A 71 -13.50 20.12 -28.55
CA LYS A 71 -14.79 20.36 -27.90
C LYS A 71 -14.63 20.43 -26.37
N SER A 72 -15.66 20.93 -25.69
CA SER A 72 -15.67 20.96 -24.22
C SER A 72 -15.65 19.54 -23.61
N PRO A 73 -15.20 19.38 -22.36
CA PRO A 73 -15.14 18.06 -21.72
C PRO A 73 -16.46 17.29 -21.72
N GLN A 74 -17.59 17.96 -21.52
CA GLN A 74 -18.92 17.34 -21.54
C GLN A 74 -19.31 16.84 -22.92
N GLN A 75 -18.87 17.49 -24.00
CA GLN A 75 -19.10 17.04 -25.37
C GLN A 75 -18.18 15.89 -25.78
N ARG A 76 -17.01 15.80 -25.17
CA ARG A 76 -16.04 14.74 -25.43
C ARG A 76 -16.43 13.40 -24.79
N ILE A 77 -17.26 13.41 -23.73
CA ILE A 77 -17.62 12.19 -23.01
C ILE A 77 -19.13 11.98 -23.02
N ASP A 78 -19.55 10.89 -23.63
CA ASP A 78 -20.92 10.37 -23.59
C ASP A 78 -20.89 8.86 -23.33
N ARG A 79 -22.08 8.27 -23.22
CA ARG A 79 -22.21 6.83 -22.92
C ARG A 79 -21.60 5.93 -23.99
N ALA A 80 -21.72 6.32 -25.27
CA ALA A 80 -21.22 5.52 -26.40
C ALA A 80 -19.67 5.54 -26.40
N LYS A 81 -19.06 6.74 -26.37
CA LYS A 81 -17.60 6.86 -26.30
C LYS A 81 -17.02 6.22 -25.06
N LEU A 82 -17.72 6.32 -23.91
CA LEU A 82 -17.29 5.64 -22.69
C LEU A 82 -17.32 4.11 -22.82
N ALA A 83 -18.35 3.55 -23.45
CA ALA A 83 -18.45 2.11 -23.69
C ALA A 83 -17.27 1.61 -24.54
N GLU A 84 -16.90 2.33 -25.57
CA GLU A 84 -15.76 2.00 -26.42
C GLU A 84 -14.42 2.16 -25.68
N TYR A 85 -14.28 3.19 -24.83
CA TYR A 85 -13.12 3.36 -23.97
C TYR A 85 -12.98 2.21 -22.98
N VAL A 86 -14.06 1.78 -22.34
CA VAL A 86 -14.08 0.60 -21.47
C VAL A 86 -13.70 -0.66 -22.22
N ALA A 87 -14.22 -0.86 -23.43
CA ALA A 87 -13.85 -2.00 -24.28
C ALA A 87 -12.35 -1.98 -24.64
N LEU A 88 -11.77 -0.80 -24.88
CA LEU A 88 -10.35 -0.65 -25.08
C LEU A 88 -9.54 -1.01 -23.82
N LEU A 89 -9.96 -0.52 -22.66
CA LEU A 89 -9.29 -0.81 -21.40
C LEU A 89 -9.33 -2.32 -21.04
N ARG A 90 -10.42 -3.02 -21.35
CA ARG A 90 -10.59 -4.47 -21.13
C ARG A 90 -9.57 -5.33 -21.87
N ARG A 91 -8.97 -4.83 -22.95
CA ARG A 91 -7.93 -5.57 -23.70
C ARG A 91 -6.66 -5.79 -22.89
N THR A 92 -6.38 -4.95 -21.90
CA THR A 92 -5.10 -4.94 -21.19
C THR A 92 -5.21 -4.86 -19.67
N ASN A 93 -6.41 -4.56 -19.14
CA ASN A 93 -6.61 -4.32 -17.72
C ASN A 93 -7.69 -5.21 -17.13
N GLN A 94 -7.55 -5.52 -15.86
CA GLN A 94 -8.58 -6.19 -15.07
C GLN A 94 -9.71 -5.22 -14.68
N GLU A 95 -10.93 -5.71 -14.48
CA GLU A 95 -12.11 -4.89 -14.13
C GLU A 95 -11.88 -3.96 -12.93
N VAL A 96 -11.18 -4.43 -11.88
CA VAL A 96 -10.85 -3.60 -10.70
C VAL A 96 -9.99 -2.39 -11.09
N SER A 97 -9.04 -2.55 -12.01
CA SER A 97 -8.20 -1.45 -12.51
C SER A 97 -9.01 -0.48 -13.36
N ILE A 98 -9.96 -1.00 -14.17
CA ILE A 98 -10.87 -0.20 -14.97
C ILE A 98 -11.77 0.65 -14.08
N VAL A 99 -12.40 0.05 -13.07
CA VAL A 99 -13.21 0.75 -12.07
C VAL A 99 -12.42 1.89 -11.41
N THR A 100 -11.18 1.62 -11.00
CA THR A 100 -10.30 2.65 -10.40
C THR A 100 -10.00 3.78 -11.38
N SER A 101 -9.66 3.46 -12.63
CA SER A 101 -9.38 4.45 -13.67
C SER A 101 -10.59 5.32 -13.97
N LEU A 102 -11.77 4.73 -14.05
CA LEU A 102 -13.02 5.46 -14.29
C LEU A 102 -13.43 6.33 -13.09
N HIS A 103 -13.18 5.88 -11.85
CA HIS A 103 -13.36 6.73 -10.68
C HIS A 103 -12.44 7.95 -10.72
N HIS A 104 -11.18 7.77 -11.06
CA HIS A 104 -10.25 8.90 -11.23
C HIS A 104 -10.67 9.82 -12.36
N LEU A 105 -11.10 9.29 -13.52
CA LEU A 105 -11.64 10.06 -14.63
C LEU A 105 -12.84 10.90 -14.17
N ARG A 106 -13.81 10.29 -13.49
CA ARG A 106 -14.98 11.00 -12.96
C ARG A 106 -14.60 12.12 -11.98
N LEU A 107 -13.65 11.85 -11.08
CA LEU A 107 -13.17 12.87 -10.13
C LEU A 107 -12.47 14.02 -10.84
N ALA A 108 -11.64 13.74 -11.85
CA ALA A 108 -11.01 14.77 -12.68
C ALA A 108 -12.07 15.64 -13.37
N LEU A 109 -13.08 15.02 -13.98
CA LEU A 109 -14.19 15.74 -14.64
C LEU A 109 -14.98 16.62 -13.66
N ARG A 110 -15.27 16.13 -12.45
CA ARG A 110 -15.94 16.93 -11.41
C ARG A 110 -15.12 18.14 -10.96
N LEU A 111 -13.81 18.04 -11.05
CA LEU A 111 -12.91 19.14 -10.68
C LEU A 111 -12.82 20.19 -11.78
N ILE A 112 -12.63 19.78 -13.04
CA ILE A 112 -12.46 20.71 -14.18
C ILE A 112 -13.80 21.21 -14.74
N CYS A 113 -14.89 20.44 -14.60
CA CYS A 113 -16.24 20.80 -15.04
C CYS A 113 -17.26 20.61 -13.91
N PRO A 114 -17.20 21.47 -12.88
CA PRO A 114 -17.99 21.28 -11.64
C PRO A 114 -19.49 21.54 -11.80
N ARG A 115 -19.92 22.22 -12.87
CA ARG A 115 -21.32 22.53 -13.15
C ARG A 115 -22.08 21.39 -13.82
N GLU A 116 -21.33 20.39 -14.33
CA GLU A 116 -21.90 19.25 -15.04
C GLU A 116 -22.25 18.10 -14.08
N ASP A 117 -23.35 17.40 -14.38
CA ASP A 117 -23.72 16.19 -13.64
C ASP A 117 -23.00 14.95 -14.15
N TRP A 118 -22.10 14.44 -13.34
CA TRP A 118 -21.33 13.21 -13.57
C TRP A 118 -21.87 12.00 -12.80
N SER A 119 -23.12 12.04 -12.34
CA SER A 119 -23.75 10.94 -11.60
C SER A 119 -23.97 9.70 -12.46
N TRP A 120 -24.31 9.90 -13.75
CA TRP A 120 -24.47 8.81 -14.70
C TRP A 120 -23.22 7.96 -14.84
N LEU A 121 -22.02 8.59 -14.80
CA LEU A 121 -20.75 7.90 -14.88
C LEU A 121 -20.52 7.01 -13.64
N LEU A 122 -20.92 7.50 -12.45
CA LEU A 122 -20.87 6.69 -11.22
C LEU A 122 -21.78 5.45 -11.34
N THR A 123 -22.94 5.58 -11.95
CA THR A 123 -23.85 4.44 -12.17
C THR A 123 -23.20 3.38 -13.08
N VAL A 124 -22.52 3.80 -14.16
CA VAL A 124 -21.77 2.88 -15.02
C VAL A 124 -20.64 2.19 -14.24
N ILE A 125 -19.87 2.96 -13.48
CA ILE A 125 -18.78 2.44 -12.65
C ILE A 125 -19.28 1.36 -11.66
N LYS A 126 -20.41 1.63 -10.97
CA LYS A 126 -21.03 0.67 -10.05
C LYS A 126 -21.45 -0.62 -10.74
N ARG A 127 -22.01 -0.54 -11.97
CA ARG A 127 -22.37 -1.72 -12.77
C ARG A 127 -21.15 -2.56 -13.17
N ILE A 128 -20.07 -1.92 -13.60
CA ILE A 128 -18.82 -2.60 -13.91
C ILE A 128 -18.23 -3.25 -12.64
N ALA A 129 -18.25 -2.55 -11.51
CA ALA A 129 -17.78 -3.09 -10.23
C ALA A 129 -18.59 -4.30 -9.76
N ALA A 130 -19.91 -4.31 -10.00
CA ALA A 130 -20.78 -5.42 -9.65
C ALA A 130 -20.56 -6.67 -10.53
N SER A 131 -20.19 -6.47 -11.80
CA SER A 131 -19.86 -7.56 -12.74
C SER A 131 -18.41 -8.05 -12.61
N ALA A 132 -17.55 -7.30 -11.90
CA ALA A 132 -16.17 -7.72 -11.68
C ALA A 132 -16.16 -9.04 -10.90
N PRO A 133 -15.39 -10.06 -11.34
CA PRO A 133 -15.25 -11.27 -10.56
C PRO A 133 -14.79 -10.87 -9.16
N ARG A 134 -15.58 -11.22 -8.16
CA ARG A 134 -15.16 -11.10 -6.76
C ARG A 134 -13.90 -11.95 -6.65
N SER A 135 -12.74 -11.30 -6.73
CA SER A 135 -11.50 -11.95 -6.35
C SER A 135 -11.82 -12.53 -4.98
N ALA A 136 -11.93 -13.86 -4.89
CA ALA A 136 -11.97 -14.50 -3.60
C ALA A 136 -10.73 -14.00 -2.91
N ARG A 137 -10.90 -13.03 -2.02
CA ARG A 137 -9.81 -12.54 -1.18
C ARG A 137 -9.45 -13.76 -0.37
N ARG A 138 -8.46 -14.51 -0.83
CA ARG A 138 -7.88 -15.60 -0.07
C ARG A 138 -7.18 -14.94 1.12
N TYR A 139 -8.01 -14.42 2.04
CA TYR A 139 -7.57 -14.04 3.35
C TYR A 139 -7.13 -15.34 4.02
N GLY A 140 -5.85 -15.50 4.27
CA GLY A 140 -5.38 -16.65 5.04
C GLY A 140 -4.28 -17.50 4.40
N LEU A 141 -3.68 -17.11 3.28
CA LEU A 141 -2.57 -17.88 2.72
C LEU A 141 -1.27 -17.74 3.54
N ILE A 142 -1.08 -16.67 4.29
CA ILE A 142 0.08 -16.46 5.18
C ILE A 142 -0.34 -15.61 6.37
N SER A 143 -0.02 -16.06 7.56
CA SER A 143 -0.22 -15.34 8.81
C SER A 143 0.96 -14.41 9.12
N SER A 144 0.77 -13.47 10.05
CA SER A 144 1.81 -12.52 10.41
C SER A 144 2.98 -13.17 11.13
N ASP A 145 2.70 -14.18 11.94
CA ASP A 145 3.71 -14.99 12.62
C ASP A 145 4.62 -15.74 11.64
N GLN A 146 4.07 -16.37 10.60
CA GLN A 146 4.86 -17.02 9.55
C GLN A 146 5.79 -16.03 8.84
N LEU A 147 5.31 -14.82 8.55
CA LEU A 147 6.12 -13.76 7.96
C LEU A 147 7.20 -13.27 8.92
N TYR A 148 6.86 -13.13 10.19
CA TYR A 148 7.79 -12.71 11.24
C TYR A 148 8.91 -13.74 11.42
N ILE A 149 8.55 -15.03 11.56
CA ILE A 149 9.48 -16.15 11.66
C ILE A 149 10.42 -16.20 10.45
N LEU A 150 9.90 -16.05 9.22
CA LEU A 150 10.75 -15.96 8.03
C LEU A 150 11.81 -14.86 8.15
N GLY A 151 11.43 -13.69 8.68
CA GLY A 151 12.36 -12.59 8.92
C GLY A 151 13.45 -12.97 9.91
N LEU A 152 13.09 -13.64 11.02
CA LEU A 152 14.03 -14.12 12.03
C LEU A 152 15.01 -15.16 11.46
N GLU A 153 14.50 -16.18 10.78
CA GLU A 153 15.30 -17.23 10.14
C GLU A 153 16.33 -16.68 9.13
N MET A 154 15.92 -15.66 8.37
CA MET A 154 16.83 -14.98 7.42
C MET A 154 17.94 -14.23 8.15
N MET A 155 17.64 -13.59 9.29
CA MET A 155 18.64 -12.91 10.11
C MET A 155 19.58 -13.89 10.77
N ASP A 156 19.08 -14.99 11.33
CA ASP A 156 19.89 -16.05 11.94
C ASP A 156 20.82 -16.69 10.92
N LYS A 157 20.30 -16.99 9.73
CA LYS A 157 21.12 -17.48 8.63
C LYS A 157 22.21 -16.49 8.22
N ALA A 158 21.92 -15.20 8.22
CA ALA A 158 22.91 -14.19 7.90
C ALA A 158 23.98 -14.07 8.98
N VAL A 159 23.63 -14.24 10.27
CA VAL A 159 24.60 -14.31 11.37
C VAL A 159 25.51 -15.52 11.20
N ALA A 160 24.95 -16.72 11.04
CA ALA A 160 25.73 -17.94 10.83
C ALA A 160 26.72 -17.81 9.67
N LEU A 161 26.24 -17.38 8.49
CA LEU A 161 27.10 -17.14 7.32
C LEU A 161 28.17 -16.08 7.57
N SER A 162 27.89 -15.11 8.41
CA SER A 162 28.85 -14.05 8.75
C SER A 162 29.94 -14.54 9.72
N ASP A 163 29.63 -15.49 10.59
CA ASP A 163 30.59 -16.06 11.53
C ASP A 163 31.55 -17.05 10.85
N GLU A 164 31.08 -17.71 9.80
CA GLU A 164 31.89 -18.60 8.96
C GLU A 164 32.85 -17.85 8.00
N GLN A 165 32.60 -16.58 7.70
CA GLN A 165 33.37 -15.81 6.74
C GLN A 165 34.44 -14.93 7.39
N GLN A 166 35.69 -14.96 6.90
CA GLN A 166 36.73 -14.03 7.33
C GLN A 166 36.35 -12.56 7.09
N LYS A 167 35.52 -12.30 6.05
CA LYS A 167 35.04 -10.96 5.72
C LYS A 167 33.56 -11.00 5.40
N LEU A 168 32.76 -10.22 6.13
CA LEU A 168 31.33 -10.10 5.89
C LEU A 168 31.01 -9.62 4.48
N SER A 169 30.36 -10.47 3.69
CA SER A 169 30.00 -10.15 2.31
C SER A 169 28.76 -9.23 2.23
N LYS A 170 28.70 -8.41 1.18
CA LYS A 170 27.52 -7.58 0.88
C LYS A 170 26.24 -8.42 0.76
N ALA A 171 26.33 -9.63 0.21
CA ALA A 171 25.16 -10.51 0.03
C ALA A 171 24.56 -10.94 1.36
N VAL A 172 25.41 -11.23 2.36
CA VAL A 172 25.00 -11.58 3.73
C VAL A 172 24.37 -10.36 4.42
N ALA A 173 24.94 -9.16 4.26
CA ALA A 173 24.36 -7.94 4.81
C ALA A 173 22.97 -7.64 4.19
N ILE A 174 22.78 -7.87 2.90
CA ILE A 174 21.48 -7.77 2.23
C ILE A 174 20.50 -8.81 2.78
N LEU A 175 20.95 -10.04 3.05
CA LEU A 175 20.09 -11.08 3.62
C LEU A 175 19.56 -10.65 4.99
N TYR A 176 20.44 -10.14 5.86
CA TYR A 176 20.05 -9.66 7.19
C TYR A 176 19.06 -8.48 7.09
N ARG A 177 19.38 -7.46 6.27
CA ARG A 177 18.51 -6.30 6.02
C ARG A 177 17.12 -6.71 5.57
N ASP A 178 17.05 -7.62 4.59
CA ASP A 178 15.77 -8.05 4.02
C ASP A 178 14.96 -8.86 5.06
N GLY A 179 15.63 -9.67 5.90
CA GLY A 179 15.01 -10.38 7.02
C GLY A 179 14.43 -9.41 8.06
N LEU A 180 15.22 -8.44 8.50
CA LEU A 180 14.79 -7.41 9.43
C LEU A 180 13.62 -6.59 8.87
N LEU A 181 13.67 -6.21 7.60
CA LEU A 181 12.59 -5.50 6.91
C LEU A 181 11.28 -6.30 6.93
N ILE A 182 11.35 -7.61 6.68
CA ILE A 182 10.19 -8.51 6.72
C ILE A 182 9.64 -8.61 8.14
N ALA A 183 10.50 -8.80 9.15
CA ALA A 183 10.09 -8.88 10.55
C ALA A 183 9.45 -7.58 11.06
N VAL A 184 10.03 -6.42 10.72
CA VAL A 184 9.45 -5.10 11.05
C VAL A 184 8.07 -4.94 10.40
N LEU A 185 7.91 -5.26 9.13
CA LEU A 185 6.62 -5.17 8.44
C LEU A 185 5.56 -6.10 9.06
N ALA A 186 5.94 -7.31 9.44
CA ALA A 186 5.05 -8.28 10.07
C ALA A 186 4.68 -7.89 11.50
N GLY A 187 5.64 -7.43 12.30
CA GLY A 187 5.42 -7.07 13.71
C GLY A 187 4.69 -5.73 13.90
N THR A 188 4.81 -4.80 12.96
CA THR A 188 4.27 -3.44 13.14
C THR A 188 3.13 -3.08 12.19
N GLY A 189 2.92 -3.82 11.12
CA GLY A 189 1.87 -3.53 10.14
C GLY A 189 1.97 -2.16 9.46
N ILE A 190 3.12 -1.47 9.51
CA ILE A 190 3.28 -0.13 8.93
C ILE A 190 3.16 -0.14 7.39
N ARG A 191 2.76 1.00 6.84
CA ARG A 191 2.55 1.13 5.39
C ARG A 191 3.88 1.22 4.62
N ARG A 192 3.87 0.81 3.33
CA ARG A 192 5.05 0.90 2.44
C ARG A 192 5.70 2.29 2.47
N ARG A 193 4.90 3.36 2.41
CA ARG A 193 5.44 4.73 2.44
C ARG A 193 6.19 4.98 3.74
N THR A 194 5.61 4.61 4.86
CA THR A 194 6.19 4.77 6.20
C THR A 194 7.50 3.99 6.34
N VAL A 195 7.49 2.68 6.03
CA VAL A 195 8.73 1.88 6.13
C VAL A 195 9.83 2.39 5.21
N THR A 196 9.49 2.93 4.04
CA THR A 196 10.46 3.55 3.12
C THR A 196 11.09 4.82 3.69
N ALA A 197 10.33 5.58 4.48
CA ALA A 197 10.74 6.85 5.05
C ALA A 197 11.53 6.72 6.37
N LEU A 198 11.62 5.50 6.95
CA LEU A 198 12.28 5.32 8.26
C LEU A 198 13.72 5.80 8.25
N ARG A 199 14.06 6.63 9.25
CA ARG A 199 15.38 7.21 9.52
C ARG A 199 15.84 6.88 10.93
N ILE A 200 17.11 6.58 11.09
CA ILE A 200 17.75 6.34 12.39
C ILE A 200 17.86 7.69 13.12
N GLY A 201 17.51 7.68 14.41
CA GLY A 201 17.57 8.88 15.24
C GLY A 201 16.38 9.84 15.10
N ASN A 202 15.50 9.59 14.10
CA ASN A 202 14.28 10.39 13.91
C ASN A 202 13.01 9.54 14.03
N HIS A 203 12.91 8.46 13.24
CA HIS A 203 11.78 7.53 13.26
C HIS A 203 12.07 6.24 14.02
N LEU A 204 13.32 5.83 14.03
CA LEU A 204 13.83 4.68 14.78
C LEU A 204 14.72 5.23 15.88
N VAL A 205 14.18 5.31 17.08
CA VAL A 205 14.81 5.91 18.27
C VAL A 205 15.06 4.84 19.32
N LYS A 206 16.14 4.95 20.06
CA LYS A 206 16.47 4.01 21.14
C LYS A 206 16.05 4.60 22.48
N GLU A 207 15.15 3.92 23.18
CA GLU A 207 14.72 4.24 24.54
C GLU A 207 15.20 3.14 25.50
N GLY A 208 16.23 3.46 26.28
CA GLY A 208 16.89 2.46 27.11
C GLY A 208 17.46 1.31 26.26
N GLU A 209 16.96 0.09 26.47
CA GLU A 209 17.37 -1.09 25.72
C GLU A 209 16.45 -1.41 24.52
N LEU A 210 15.36 -0.68 24.36
CA LEU A 210 14.38 -0.95 23.32
C LEU A 210 14.48 0.09 22.18
N TRP A 211 14.22 -0.37 20.96
CA TRP A 211 13.98 0.50 19.83
C TRP A 211 12.49 0.80 19.71
N VAL A 212 12.17 2.05 19.48
CA VAL A 212 10.82 2.56 19.29
C VAL A 212 10.70 3.15 17.88
N LEU A 213 9.54 2.98 17.28
CA LEU A 213 9.20 3.64 16.01
C LEU A 213 8.29 4.83 16.32
N GLU A 214 8.82 6.02 16.20
CA GLU A 214 8.08 7.28 16.31
C GLU A 214 7.81 7.80 14.90
N ILE A 215 6.55 7.79 14.47
CA ILE A 215 6.20 8.19 13.13
C ILE A 215 5.29 9.41 13.21
N PRO A 216 5.81 10.60 12.88
CA PRO A 216 5.05 11.85 13.00
C PRO A 216 3.88 11.89 11.99
N ALA A 217 2.87 12.70 12.30
CA ALA A 217 1.61 12.76 11.55
C ALA A 217 1.80 13.08 10.06
N GLU A 218 2.78 13.89 9.71
CA GLU A 218 3.11 14.28 8.32
C GLU A 218 3.58 13.09 7.48
N ASP A 219 4.21 12.08 8.10
CA ASP A 219 4.69 10.87 7.42
C ASP A 219 3.64 9.76 7.36
N VAL A 220 2.51 9.96 8.02
CA VAL A 220 1.39 9.03 8.00
C VAL A 220 0.29 9.51 7.06
N LYS A 221 -0.21 8.64 6.17
CA LYS A 221 -1.31 8.97 5.24
C LYS A 221 -2.56 9.51 5.94
N GLY A 222 -2.82 9.09 7.18
CA GLY A 222 -3.96 9.48 8.00
C GLY A 222 -3.78 10.77 8.79
N LYS A 223 -2.61 11.42 8.70
CA LYS A 223 -2.23 12.61 9.48
C LYS A 223 -2.44 12.43 11.00
N ARG A 224 -2.20 11.22 11.50
CA ARG A 224 -2.15 10.88 12.92
C ARG A 224 -0.81 10.20 13.19
N PRO A 225 -0.09 10.56 14.25
CA PRO A 225 1.16 9.90 14.60
C PRO A 225 0.90 8.41 14.85
N LEU A 226 1.92 7.60 14.64
CA LEU A 226 1.90 6.16 14.90
C LEU A 226 3.18 5.80 15.63
N ASP A 227 3.04 5.16 16.78
CA ASP A 227 4.14 4.68 17.60
C ASP A 227 4.02 3.14 17.77
N PRO A 228 4.25 2.38 16.69
CA PRO A 228 4.14 0.93 16.76
C PRO A 228 5.28 0.37 17.60
N TYR A 229 4.90 -0.46 18.56
CA TYR A 229 5.84 -1.07 19.50
C TYR A 229 6.76 -2.07 18.78
N VAL A 230 8.04 -2.02 19.11
CA VAL A 230 9.03 -2.99 18.66
C VAL A 230 9.32 -3.98 19.78
N SER A 231 9.16 -5.27 19.53
CA SER A 231 9.42 -6.29 20.54
C SER A 231 10.89 -6.27 21.02
N ARG A 232 11.15 -6.74 22.23
CA ARG A 232 12.51 -6.84 22.78
C ARG A 232 13.43 -7.65 21.86
N GLU A 233 12.95 -8.77 21.32
CA GLU A 233 13.70 -9.59 20.38
C GLU A 233 14.06 -8.83 19.11
N LEU A 234 13.11 -8.12 18.54
CA LEU A 234 13.34 -7.33 17.32
C LEU A 234 14.28 -6.15 17.61
N SER A 235 14.19 -5.55 18.80
CA SER A 235 15.12 -4.50 19.24
C SER A 235 16.57 -5.00 19.28
N ALA A 236 16.83 -6.17 19.85
CA ALA A 236 18.15 -6.79 19.84
C ALA A 236 18.67 -7.05 18.42
N ARG A 237 17.79 -7.46 17.51
CA ARG A 237 18.12 -7.68 16.10
C ARG A 237 18.41 -6.37 15.35
N ILE A 238 17.77 -5.29 15.73
CA ILE A 238 18.07 -3.94 15.19
C ILE A 238 19.47 -3.50 15.65
N ASP A 239 19.85 -3.74 16.90
CA ASP A 239 21.21 -3.46 17.39
C ASP A 239 22.26 -4.20 16.55
N VAL A 240 22.09 -5.51 16.37
CA VAL A 240 22.99 -6.33 15.54
C VAL A 240 23.05 -5.81 14.10
N TYR A 241 21.90 -5.42 13.54
CA TYR A 241 21.84 -4.84 12.19
C TYR A 241 22.67 -3.57 12.08
N LEU A 242 22.46 -2.62 12.98
CA LEU A 242 23.12 -1.31 12.94
C LEU A 242 24.63 -1.43 13.18
N GLN A 243 25.04 -2.28 14.10
CA GLN A 243 26.44 -2.45 14.49
C GLN A 243 27.24 -3.27 13.45
N ARG A 244 26.64 -4.33 12.92
CA ARG A 244 27.40 -5.35 12.14
C ARG A 244 27.11 -5.33 10.65
N PHE A 245 25.83 -5.22 10.25
CA PHE A 245 25.42 -5.48 8.87
C PHE A 245 25.17 -4.22 8.05
N ARG A 246 24.55 -3.19 8.63
CA ARG A 246 24.15 -1.99 7.90
C ARG A 246 25.36 -1.30 7.23
N ASN A 247 26.45 -1.16 7.95
CA ASN A 247 27.67 -0.48 7.48
C ASN A 247 28.40 -1.21 6.32
N ARG A 248 28.00 -2.44 6.00
CA ARG A 248 28.49 -3.19 4.83
C ARG A 248 27.69 -2.90 3.55
N LEU A 249 26.61 -2.16 3.66
CA LEU A 249 25.78 -1.77 2.53
C LEU A 249 26.25 -0.43 1.94
N PRO A 250 26.20 -0.26 0.59
CA PRO A 250 26.64 0.97 -0.05
C PRO A 250 25.90 2.20 0.46
N GLY A 251 26.65 3.24 0.75
CA GLY A 251 26.09 4.53 1.17
C GLY A 251 25.54 4.57 2.59
N ALA A 252 25.62 3.51 3.38
CA ALA A 252 25.11 3.47 4.75
C ALA A 252 25.71 4.55 5.67
N GLY A 253 26.94 4.98 5.42
CA GLY A 253 27.61 6.03 6.19
C GLY A 253 27.28 7.46 5.76
N ILE A 254 26.59 7.67 4.64
CA ILE A 254 26.28 9.00 4.10
C ILE A 254 24.79 9.38 4.19
N HIS A 255 23.96 8.52 4.75
CA HIS A 255 22.54 8.78 5.00
C HIS A 255 22.03 8.04 6.23
N ASP A 256 21.01 8.60 6.85
CA ASP A 256 20.33 8.08 8.05
C ASP A 256 19.18 7.08 7.77
N GLY A 257 18.84 6.85 6.49
CA GLY A 257 17.79 5.88 6.12
C GLY A 257 18.07 4.50 6.71
N VAL A 258 17.08 3.88 7.34
CA VAL A 258 17.22 2.56 7.96
C VAL A 258 17.61 1.49 6.95
N TRP A 259 17.12 1.62 5.71
CA TRP A 259 17.28 0.63 4.64
C TRP A 259 18.21 1.12 3.53
N PRO A 260 19.53 0.92 3.61
CA PRO A 260 20.42 1.22 2.49
C PRO A 260 20.12 0.35 1.28
N SER A 261 20.17 0.94 0.09
CA SER A 261 19.98 0.22 -1.16
C SER A 261 21.25 -0.50 -1.64
N ASN A 262 21.18 -1.18 -2.76
CA ASN A 262 22.37 -1.74 -3.41
C ASN A 262 23.23 -0.66 -4.13
N LYS A 263 22.72 0.59 -4.17
CA LYS A 263 23.37 1.80 -4.69
C LYS A 263 23.62 2.74 -3.50
N ALA A 264 24.33 3.82 -3.70
CA ALA A 264 24.71 4.74 -2.61
C ALA A 264 23.54 5.60 -2.09
N GLY A 265 22.46 5.01 -1.60
CA GLY A 265 21.31 5.76 -1.05
C GLY A 265 20.29 4.84 -0.38
N PRO A 266 19.23 5.38 0.22
CA PRO A 266 18.17 4.58 0.83
C PRO A 266 17.35 3.82 -0.22
N MET A 267 16.72 2.73 0.19
CA MET A 267 15.82 1.96 -0.66
C MET A 267 14.59 2.78 -1.03
N THR A 268 14.21 2.75 -2.31
CA THR A 268 12.91 3.28 -2.75
C THR A 268 11.79 2.32 -2.38
N GLY A 269 10.54 2.80 -2.36
CA GLY A 269 9.38 1.93 -2.11
C GLY A 269 9.26 0.76 -3.09
N ASN A 270 9.74 0.90 -4.33
CA ASN A 270 9.79 -0.21 -5.29
C ASN A 270 10.90 -1.21 -4.94
N ALA A 271 12.07 -0.73 -4.52
CA ALA A 271 13.16 -1.61 -4.10
C ALA A 271 12.77 -2.42 -2.85
N ILE A 272 12.06 -1.82 -1.88
CA ILE A 272 11.50 -2.51 -0.73
C ILE A 272 10.49 -3.58 -1.17
N TYR A 273 9.56 -3.22 -2.07
CA TYR A 273 8.60 -4.17 -2.62
C TYR A 273 9.29 -5.37 -3.28
N ASP A 274 10.25 -5.11 -4.16
CA ASP A 274 10.97 -6.14 -4.91
C ASP A 274 11.77 -7.06 -3.97
N ALA A 275 12.42 -6.51 -2.94
CA ALA A 275 13.14 -7.29 -1.94
C ALA A 275 12.21 -8.23 -1.18
N VAL A 276 11.13 -7.72 -0.60
CA VAL A 276 10.14 -8.50 0.14
C VAL A 276 9.47 -9.54 -0.75
N HIS A 277 9.02 -9.14 -1.95
CA HIS A 277 8.38 -10.04 -2.90
C HIS A 277 9.29 -11.20 -3.33
N LYS A 278 10.57 -10.92 -3.58
CA LYS A 278 11.56 -11.95 -3.95
C LYS A 278 11.80 -12.95 -2.81
N ARG A 279 11.95 -12.45 -1.56
CA ARG A 279 12.22 -13.31 -0.39
C ARG A 279 11.02 -14.19 -0.06
N THR A 280 9.83 -13.60 0.00
CA THR A 280 8.60 -14.35 0.27
C THR A 280 8.28 -15.35 -0.86
N LYS A 281 8.53 -15.00 -2.13
CA LYS A 281 8.38 -15.94 -3.25
C LYS A 281 9.31 -17.13 -3.12
N LYS A 282 10.55 -16.92 -2.65
CA LYS A 282 11.50 -18.02 -2.44
C LYS A 282 11.05 -18.93 -1.29
N ALA A 283 10.50 -18.36 -0.20
CA ALA A 283 10.11 -19.12 0.98
C ALA A 283 8.77 -19.86 0.80
N PHE A 284 7.79 -19.23 0.18
CA PHE A 284 6.40 -19.70 0.15
C PHE A 284 5.90 -20.09 -1.26
N GLY A 285 6.75 -19.99 -2.30
CA GLY A 285 6.36 -20.25 -3.68
C GLY A 285 5.63 -19.08 -4.36
N PHE A 286 5.18 -18.07 -3.62
CA PHE A 286 4.52 -16.87 -4.14
C PHE A 286 4.98 -15.61 -3.40
N GLY A 287 4.99 -14.48 -4.11
CA GLY A 287 5.40 -13.19 -3.55
C GLY A 287 4.29 -12.53 -2.76
N VAL A 288 4.61 -12.09 -1.54
CA VAL A 288 3.68 -11.38 -0.66
C VAL A 288 3.79 -9.87 -0.90
N ASN A 289 2.64 -9.22 -1.16
CA ASN A 289 2.55 -7.78 -1.28
C ASN A 289 2.61 -7.13 0.11
N LEU A 290 3.28 -5.97 0.25
CA LEU A 290 3.43 -5.26 1.53
C LEU A 290 2.09 -4.95 2.21
N HIS A 291 1.04 -4.67 1.45
CA HIS A 291 -0.28 -4.45 2.01
C HIS A 291 -0.85 -5.70 2.72
N ARG A 292 -0.43 -6.90 2.30
CA ARG A 292 -0.82 -8.16 2.96
C ARG A 292 -0.21 -8.33 4.34
N PHE A 293 1.00 -7.84 4.58
CA PHE A 293 1.59 -7.82 5.92
C PHE A 293 0.66 -7.13 6.91
N ARG A 294 0.21 -5.95 6.53
CA ARG A 294 -0.71 -5.17 7.33
C ARG A 294 -2.05 -5.88 7.58
N HIS A 295 -2.58 -6.55 6.56
CA HIS A 295 -3.77 -7.39 6.73
C HIS A 295 -3.49 -8.58 7.65
N ALA A 296 -2.35 -9.24 7.50
CA ALA A 296 -1.97 -10.38 8.32
C ALA A 296 -1.82 -9.96 9.79
N SER A 297 -1.15 -8.83 10.09
CA SER A 297 -0.99 -8.31 11.46
C SER A 297 -2.33 -7.95 12.09
N GLY A 298 -3.22 -7.24 11.37
CA GLY A 298 -4.55 -6.92 11.87
C GLY A 298 -5.42 -8.17 12.08
N THR A 299 -5.31 -9.17 11.22
CA THR A 299 -6.00 -10.45 11.37
C THR A 299 -5.49 -11.22 12.58
N LEU A 300 -4.16 -11.30 12.76
CA LEU A 300 -3.55 -11.95 13.93
C LEU A 300 -4.05 -11.31 15.22
N TRP A 301 -3.97 -9.98 15.34
CA TRP A 301 -4.50 -9.27 16.51
C TRP A 301 -5.97 -9.61 16.77
N SER A 302 -6.80 -9.55 15.72
CA SER A 302 -8.24 -9.83 15.86
C SER A 302 -8.55 -11.26 16.31
N ILE A 303 -7.62 -12.20 16.13
CA ILE A 303 -7.76 -13.60 16.54
C ILE A 303 -7.24 -13.81 17.95
N GLU A 304 -6.11 -13.20 18.28
CA GLU A 304 -5.44 -13.36 19.58
C GLU A 304 -6.11 -12.53 20.68
N ASP A 305 -6.62 -11.33 20.33
CA ASP A 305 -7.33 -10.44 21.26
C ASP A 305 -8.67 -9.97 20.67
N PRO A 306 -9.67 -10.85 20.56
CA PRO A 306 -10.97 -10.53 19.98
C PRO A 306 -11.76 -9.47 20.75
N ALA A 307 -11.50 -9.31 22.06
CA ALA A 307 -12.15 -8.30 22.89
C ALA A 307 -11.73 -6.89 22.50
N ASN A 308 -10.47 -6.71 22.05
CA ASN A 308 -9.89 -5.42 21.68
C ASN A 308 -9.75 -5.21 20.17
N VAL A 309 -10.60 -5.83 19.34
CA VAL A 309 -10.58 -5.66 17.87
C VAL A 309 -10.65 -4.17 17.45
N ARG A 310 -11.26 -3.33 18.26
CA ARG A 310 -11.26 -1.88 18.03
C ARG A 310 -9.85 -1.29 18.02
N GLY A 311 -8.93 -1.83 18.82
CA GLY A 311 -7.52 -1.44 18.85
C GLY A 311 -6.80 -1.68 17.52
N VAL A 312 -7.27 -2.60 16.67
CA VAL A 312 -6.74 -2.80 15.30
C VAL A 312 -6.84 -1.52 14.47
N LYS A 313 -7.89 -0.70 14.69
CA LYS A 313 -8.04 0.59 14.01
C LYS A 313 -6.87 1.53 14.34
N ASP A 314 -6.54 1.65 15.61
CA ASP A 314 -5.50 2.56 16.09
C ASP A 314 -4.12 2.01 15.75
N PHE A 315 -3.88 0.73 15.98
CA PHE A 315 -2.66 0.02 15.58
C PHE A 315 -2.35 0.16 14.09
N LEU A 316 -3.36 -0.02 13.24
CA LEU A 316 -3.18 0.16 11.82
C LEU A 316 -3.32 1.63 11.37
N GLY A 317 -3.73 2.57 12.22
CA GLY A 317 -4.03 3.96 11.86
C GLY A 317 -5.10 4.02 10.75
N HIS A 318 -6.23 3.33 10.94
CA HIS A 318 -7.38 3.43 10.06
C HIS A 318 -8.17 4.71 10.35
N THR A 319 -8.58 5.43 9.32
CA THR A 319 -9.35 6.66 9.46
C THR A 319 -10.83 6.41 9.73
N SER A 320 -11.35 5.21 9.40
CA SER A 320 -12.73 4.82 9.67
C SER A 320 -12.82 3.39 10.22
N PHE A 321 -13.92 3.08 10.91
CA PHE A 321 -14.21 1.74 11.39
C PHE A 321 -14.56 0.77 10.25
N GLU A 322 -15.14 1.23 9.15
CA GLU A 322 -15.43 0.41 7.96
C GLU A 322 -14.20 -0.35 7.44
N MET A 323 -13.02 0.26 7.57
CA MET A 323 -11.76 -0.39 7.20
C MET A 323 -11.36 -1.50 8.19
N THR A 324 -11.93 -1.50 9.40
CA THR A 324 -11.66 -2.46 10.47
C THR A 324 -12.74 -3.54 10.55
N ASP A 325 -13.94 -3.30 10.01
CA ASP A 325 -15.08 -4.24 10.05
C ASP A 325 -14.73 -5.61 9.46
N ALA A 326 -13.92 -5.67 8.42
CA ALA A 326 -13.47 -6.93 7.84
C ALA A 326 -12.68 -7.80 8.84
N TYR A 327 -11.90 -7.18 9.74
CA TYR A 327 -11.15 -7.87 10.80
C TYR A 327 -12.11 -8.33 11.92
N TYR A 328 -13.07 -7.49 12.27
CA TYR A 328 -14.12 -7.84 13.22
C TYR A 328 -14.91 -9.06 12.77
N MET A 329 -15.37 -9.09 11.52
CA MET A 329 -16.09 -10.22 10.93
C MET A 329 -15.27 -11.53 10.96
N ILE A 330 -13.97 -11.44 10.64
CA ILE A 330 -13.06 -12.60 10.67
C ILE A 330 -12.91 -13.11 12.10
N SER A 331 -12.68 -12.22 13.08
CA SER A 331 -12.52 -12.62 14.49
C SER A 331 -13.78 -13.28 15.03
N GLN A 332 -14.96 -12.69 14.78
CA GLN A 332 -16.24 -13.23 15.23
C GLN A 332 -16.52 -14.62 14.62
N SER A 333 -16.29 -14.80 13.33
CA SER A 333 -16.45 -16.08 12.65
C SER A 333 -15.53 -17.17 13.24
N ARG A 334 -14.28 -16.83 13.55
CA ARG A 334 -13.32 -17.78 14.14
C ARG A 334 -13.64 -18.09 15.59
N MET A 335 -14.08 -17.10 16.37
CA MET A 335 -14.54 -17.32 17.76
C MET A 335 -15.74 -18.27 17.78
N ALA A 336 -16.75 -18.03 16.96
CA ALA A 336 -17.92 -18.89 16.85
C ALA A 336 -17.52 -20.32 16.45
N GLY A 337 -16.58 -20.46 15.51
CA GLY A 337 -16.03 -21.78 15.11
C GLY A 337 -15.29 -22.49 16.26
N ARG A 338 -14.47 -21.77 17.04
CA ARG A 338 -13.77 -22.33 18.23
C ARG A 338 -14.77 -22.77 19.30
N HIS A 339 -15.81 -21.97 19.59
CA HIS A 339 -16.84 -22.33 20.56
C HIS A 339 -17.62 -23.57 20.12
N LEU A 340 -17.97 -23.67 18.83
CA LEU A 340 -18.65 -24.85 18.30
C LEU A 340 -17.75 -26.10 18.39
N ALA A 341 -16.47 -25.99 18.02
CA ALA A 341 -15.53 -27.10 18.13
C ALA A 341 -15.38 -27.60 19.57
N ALA A 342 -15.19 -26.67 20.53
CA ALA A 342 -15.12 -27.02 21.94
C ALA A 342 -16.40 -27.71 22.44
N ALA A 343 -17.58 -27.24 22.03
CA ALA A 343 -18.85 -27.88 22.38
C ALA A 343 -18.98 -29.30 21.80
N ILE A 344 -18.47 -29.51 20.59
CA ILE A 344 -18.45 -30.86 19.96
C ILE A 344 -17.48 -31.78 20.71
N ASP A 345 -16.28 -31.27 21.06
CA ASP A 345 -15.28 -32.05 21.81
C ASP A 345 -15.82 -32.45 23.18
N ASP A 346 -16.48 -31.53 23.90
CA ASP A 346 -17.14 -31.83 25.18
C ASP A 346 -18.25 -32.88 25.05
N LEU A 347 -19.09 -32.79 24.01
CA LEU A 347 -20.14 -33.79 23.74
C LEU A 347 -19.54 -35.18 23.43
N THR A 348 -18.44 -35.19 22.68
CA THR A 348 -17.75 -36.44 22.33
C THR A 348 -17.12 -37.09 23.55
N ALA A 349 -16.46 -36.29 24.42
CA ALA A 349 -15.89 -36.78 25.66
C ALA A 349 -16.96 -37.38 26.62
N ARG A 350 -18.12 -36.73 26.73
CA ARG A 350 -19.26 -37.25 27.53
C ARG A 350 -19.81 -38.57 26.98
N LYS A 351 -19.82 -38.75 25.67
CA LYS A 351 -20.31 -39.98 25.01
C LYS A 351 -19.34 -41.16 25.14
N LEU A 352 -18.05 -40.89 25.25
CA LEU A 352 -17.02 -41.93 25.41
C LEU A 352 -16.87 -42.37 26.87
N ASN A 353 -17.37 -41.59 27.84
CA ASN A 353 -17.31 -41.87 29.27
C ASN A 353 -18.64 -42.46 29.83
N ASN A 354 -19.66 -42.65 29.00
CA ASN A 354 -20.89 -43.36 29.28
C ASN A 354 -20.97 -44.66 28.44
#